data_37d5bc06f883bc3ca3eee40a5a726f4e
#
_entry.id   37d5bc06f883bc3ca3eee40a5a726f4e
#
_cell.length_a   1.000
_cell.length_b   1.000
_cell.length_c   1.000
_cell.angle_alpha   90.00
_cell.angle_beta   90.00
_cell.angle_gamma   90.00
#
_symmetry.space_group_name_H-M   'P 1'
#
loop_
_entity.id
_entity.type
_entity.pdbx_description
1 polymer ?
#
loop_
_entity_poly.entity_id
_entity_poly.type
_entity_poly.pdbx_seq_one_letter_code
_entity_poly.pdbx_strand_id
1 'polypeptide(L)'
;MTKKILFKLALSLAAVVALVGLVMGIMSEEASKSVTAETGYTGQTTSEFIASIGESARQIGQDYNIYASVMIAQAILESNNGQSTLSQAPYYNYFGIKGDYYGNSVTMPTWEDDGTGNVFEIDQAFRSYGTASGSLYDYAALLSTDTYAGAWKSNTNSYADATAALTGLYATDTLYATKLNSIIETYGLTTYDQPLYTQDYYQSGMLSSEIGSGEYVWNVHRGAYTDVATLAQDDAWLAYTSGGQ
;
A
#
# COMPACT_ATOMS: atom_id res chain seq x y z
N MET A 1 -24.80 19.37 25.27
CA MET A 1 -24.25 18.05 25.61
C MET A 1 -24.13 17.19 24.36
N THR A 2 -23.49 17.61 23.28
CA THR A 2 -23.53 16.87 21.99
C THR A 2 -22.25 17.01 21.15
N LYS A 3 -21.09 17.33 21.74
CA LYS A 3 -19.82 17.45 21.01
C LYS A 3 -18.73 16.42 21.40
N LYS A 4 -19.03 15.44 22.25
CA LYS A 4 -18.04 14.45 22.71
C LYS A 4 -18.20 13.04 22.10
N ILE A 5 -19.19 12.81 21.25
CA ILE A 5 -19.47 11.46 20.70
C ILE A 5 -18.88 11.26 19.31
N LEU A 6 -18.56 12.33 18.56
CA LEU A 6 -17.98 12.20 17.21
C LEU A 6 -16.46 11.94 17.17
N PHE A 7 -15.76 12.05 18.30
CA PHE A 7 -14.29 11.87 18.34
C PHE A 7 -13.84 10.42 18.64
N LYS A 8 -14.78 9.50 18.95
CA LYS A 8 -14.44 8.11 19.29
C LYS A 8 -14.55 7.12 18.12
N LEU A 9 -15.03 7.52 16.96
CA LEU A 9 -15.15 6.60 15.80
C LEU A 9 -13.94 6.61 14.85
N ALA A 10 -12.98 7.49 15.04
CA ALA A 10 -11.77 7.55 14.20
C ALA A 10 -10.59 6.73 14.76
N LEU A 11 -10.70 6.16 15.95
CA LEU A 11 -9.55 5.59 16.67
C LEU A 11 -9.40 4.06 16.58
N SER A 12 -10.21 3.35 15.79
CA SER A 12 -10.16 1.87 15.76
C SER A 12 -9.50 1.26 14.52
N LEU A 13 -8.74 2.03 13.74
CA LEU A 13 -8.11 1.49 12.52
C LEU A 13 -6.82 0.70 12.78
N ALA A 14 -6.36 0.59 14.03
CA ALA A 14 -4.97 0.30 14.31
C ALA A 14 -4.66 -1.02 15.04
N ALA A 15 -5.65 -1.84 15.38
CA ALA A 15 -5.40 -3.01 16.25
C ALA A 15 -5.01 -4.32 15.53
N VAL A 16 -5.06 -4.37 14.20
CA VAL A 16 -4.90 -5.66 13.46
C VAL A 16 -3.45 -6.08 13.26
N VAL A 17 -2.47 -5.17 13.40
CA VAL A 17 -1.06 -5.46 13.05
C VAL A 17 -0.24 -6.08 14.19
N ALA A 18 -0.70 -6.03 15.43
CA ALA A 18 0.13 -6.44 16.57
C ALA A 18 0.29 -7.96 16.76
N LEU A 19 -0.51 -8.81 16.13
CA LEU A 19 -0.49 -10.25 16.44
C LEU A 19 0.29 -11.13 15.46
N VAL A 20 0.65 -10.65 14.26
CA VAL A 20 1.46 -11.43 13.30
C VAL A 20 2.96 -11.36 13.62
N GLY A 21 3.40 -10.39 14.43
CA GLY A 21 4.81 -10.20 14.79
C GLY A 21 5.35 -11.10 15.92
N LEU A 22 4.50 -11.82 16.65
CA LEU A 22 4.94 -12.53 17.87
C LEU A 22 5.36 -13.99 17.65
N VAL A 23 5.27 -14.54 16.45
CA VAL A 23 5.67 -15.95 16.18
C VAL A 23 7.09 -16.09 15.61
N MET A 24 7.78 -15.00 15.25
CA MET A 24 9.15 -15.07 14.68
C MET A 24 10.28 -14.72 15.66
N GLY A 25 10.07 -14.78 16.95
CA GLY A 25 11.03 -14.34 17.97
C GLY A 25 11.81 -15.42 18.70
N ILE A 26 11.82 -16.69 18.29
CA ILE A 26 12.65 -17.72 18.94
C ILE A 26 13.17 -18.72 17.89
N MET A 27 14.31 -18.48 17.33
CA MET A 27 15.29 -19.49 16.90
C MET A 27 16.65 -18.82 16.71
N SER A 28 17.47 -18.88 17.75
CA SER A 28 18.90 -18.61 17.70
C SER A 28 19.65 -19.80 17.10
N GLU A 29 20.66 -19.46 16.28
CA GLU A 29 21.91 -20.22 16.04
C GLU A 29 21.87 -21.74 16.14
N GLU A 30 22.00 -22.43 15.01
CA GLU A 30 23.10 -23.38 14.79
C GLU A 30 23.15 -23.92 13.35
N ALA A 31 24.40 -23.94 12.83
CA ALA A 31 24.95 -24.90 11.87
C ALA A 31 24.53 -24.83 10.39
N SER A 32 25.47 -24.28 9.60
CA SER A 32 25.75 -24.71 8.22
C SER A 32 25.50 -26.21 8.02
N LYS A 33 24.44 -26.53 7.27
CA LYS A 33 24.38 -27.75 6.47
C LYS A 33 23.50 -27.49 5.25
N SER A 34 24.13 -27.59 4.09
CA SER A 34 23.45 -27.66 2.82
C SER A 34 22.38 -28.75 2.87
N VAL A 35 21.13 -28.34 2.90
CA VAL A 35 19.98 -29.19 2.60
C VAL A 35 19.23 -28.52 1.47
N THR A 36 19.38 -29.05 0.28
CA THR A 36 18.42 -28.89 -0.80
C THR A 36 17.10 -29.47 -0.31
N ALA A 37 16.21 -28.62 0.18
CA ALA A 37 14.84 -28.96 0.43
C ALA A 37 14.00 -28.11 -0.53
N GLU A 38 13.55 -28.71 -1.61
CA GLU A 38 12.37 -28.29 -2.34
C GLU A 38 11.19 -28.26 -1.36
N THR A 39 10.94 -27.11 -0.76
CA THR A 39 9.60 -26.78 -0.29
C THR A 39 9.16 -25.63 -1.17
N GLY A 40 8.30 -25.94 -2.15
CA GLY A 40 7.68 -24.98 -3.03
C GLY A 40 6.92 -23.94 -2.23
N TYR A 41 7.60 -22.87 -1.82
CA TYR A 41 6.97 -21.65 -1.36
C TYR A 41 6.48 -20.92 -2.62
N THR A 42 5.19 -21.03 -2.91
CA THR A 42 4.55 -20.43 -4.08
C THR A 42 4.07 -19.00 -3.82
N GLY A 43 4.51 -18.37 -2.72
CA GLY A 43 4.17 -17.01 -2.39
C GLY A 43 5.00 -15.98 -3.15
N GLN A 44 4.38 -14.85 -3.51
CA GLN A 44 5.06 -13.71 -4.10
C GLN A 44 6.14 -13.18 -3.14
N THR A 45 7.36 -12.97 -3.63
CA THR A 45 8.43 -12.35 -2.84
C THR A 45 8.16 -10.86 -2.63
N THR A 46 8.79 -10.26 -1.62
CA THR A 46 8.68 -8.81 -1.39
C THR A 46 9.15 -8.01 -2.61
N SER A 47 10.22 -8.43 -3.29
CA SER A 47 10.72 -7.75 -4.48
C SER A 47 9.74 -7.83 -5.66
N GLU A 48 9.09 -8.98 -5.86
CA GLU A 48 8.04 -9.12 -6.87
C GLU A 48 6.81 -8.28 -6.54
N PHE A 49 6.43 -8.21 -5.27
CA PHE A 49 5.35 -7.33 -4.86
C PHE A 49 5.68 -5.85 -5.11
N ILE A 50 6.88 -5.40 -4.71
CA ILE A 50 7.37 -4.05 -5.01
C ILE A 50 7.33 -3.78 -6.51
N ALA A 51 7.82 -4.69 -7.35
CA ALA A 51 7.80 -4.54 -8.80
C ALA A 51 6.37 -4.39 -9.35
N SER A 52 5.37 -5.04 -8.71
CA SER A 52 3.98 -4.99 -9.17
C SER A 52 3.25 -3.69 -8.85
N ILE A 53 3.66 -2.96 -7.79
CA ILE A 53 2.96 -1.74 -7.34
C ILE A 53 3.83 -0.47 -7.40
N GLY A 54 5.15 -0.62 -7.51
CA GLY A 54 6.12 0.46 -7.26
C GLY A 54 5.95 1.66 -8.17
N GLU A 55 5.79 1.44 -9.48
CA GLU A 55 5.63 2.55 -10.42
C GLU A 55 4.27 3.25 -10.27
N SER A 56 3.20 2.50 -9.99
CA SER A 56 1.90 3.09 -9.63
C SER A 56 2.01 3.94 -8.36
N ALA A 57 2.69 3.43 -7.34
CA ALA A 57 2.93 4.18 -6.10
C ALA A 57 3.78 5.44 -6.34
N ARG A 58 4.82 5.37 -7.23
CA ARG A 58 5.63 6.52 -7.64
C ARG A 58 4.76 7.64 -8.19
N GLN A 59 3.94 7.33 -9.19
CA GLN A 59 3.06 8.31 -9.84
C GLN A 59 2.06 8.90 -8.83
N ILE A 60 1.37 8.05 -8.08
CA ILE A 60 0.41 8.48 -7.07
C ILE A 60 1.09 9.34 -6.00
N GLY A 61 2.30 8.99 -5.56
CA GLY A 61 3.07 9.76 -4.60
C GLY A 61 3.37 11.19 -5.06
N GLN A 62 3.60 11.39 -6.38
CA GLN A 62 3.75 12.72 -6.97
C GLN A 62 2.42 13.48 -7.01
N ASP A 63 1.34 12.83 -7.44
CA ASP A 63 0.03 13.46 -7.65
C ASP A 63 -0.61 13.86 -6.32
N TYR A 64 -0.40 13.09 -5.26
CA TYR A 64 -1.05 13.25 -3.96
C TYR A 64 -0.15 13.84 -2.86
N ASN A 65 1.06 14.30 -3.20
CA ASN A 65 1.99 14.91 -2.25
C ASN A 65 2.35 14.00 -1.05
N ILE A 66 2.48 12.69 -1.30
CA ILE A 66 2.86 11.68 -0.30
C ILE A 66 4.09 10.91 -0.76
N TYR A 67 4.82 10.30 0.19
CA TYR A 67 5.98 9.47 -0.12
C TYR A 67 5.54 8.12 -0.69
N ALA A 68 5.94 7.82 -1.91
CA ALA A 68 5.71 6.51 -2.53
C ALA A 68 6.40 5.40 -1.73
N SER A 69 7.60 5.67 -1.21
CA SER A 69 8.34 4.75 -0.33
C SER A 69 7.52 4.34 0.90
N VAL A 70 6.82 5.30 1.52
CA VAL A 70 5.96 5.05 2.68
C VAL A 70 4.73 4.24 2.27
N MET A 71 4.08 4.59 1.15
CA MET A 71 2.94 3.82 0.61
C MET A 71 3.32 2.36 0.35
N ILE A 72 4.45 2.11 -0.33
CA ILE A 72 4.93 0.76 -0.62
C ILE A 72 5.25 0.00 0.68
N ALA A 73 5.94 0.64 1.63
CA ALA A 73 6.29 0.02 2.91
C ALA A 73 5.04 -0.36 3.72
N GLN A 74 4.02 0.50 3.75
CA GLN A 74 2.74 0.19 4.39
C GLN A 74 2.04 -0.97 3.66
N ALA A 75 1.97 -0.95 2.33
CA ALA A 75 1.37 -2.04 1.57
C ALA A 75 2.07 -3.39 1.87
N ILE A 76 3.41 -3.42 1.94
CA ILE A 76 4.19 -4.61 2.33
C ILE A 76 3.79 -5.09 3.73
N LEU A 77 3.79 -4.18 4.70
CA LEU A 77 3.55 -4.50 6.10
C LEU A 77 2.11 -4.97 6.35
N GLU A 78 1.12 -4.22 5.84
CA GLU A 78 -0.30 -4.46 6.10
C GLU A 78 -0.86 -5.68 5.35
N SER A 79 -0.30 -5.98 4.18
CA SER A 79 -0.81 -7.08 3.33
C SER A 79 0.04 -8.36 3.37
N ASN A 80 1.14 -8.38 4.15
CA ASN A 80 2.12 -9.44 4.08
C ASN A 80 2.60 -9.68 2.63
N ASN A 81 3.14 -8.64 1.99
CA ASN A 81 3.58 -8.67 0.59
C ASN A 81 2.45 -9.00 -0.40
N GLY A 82 1.24 -8.52 -0.17
CA GLY A 82 0.09 -8.83 -1.01
C GLY A 82 -0.44 -10.27 -0.86
N GLN A 83 -0.04 -11.00 0.19
CA GLN A 83 -0.40 -12.42 0.38
C GLN A 83 -1.55 -12.64 1.36
N SER A 84 -1.98 -11.63 2.10
CA SER A 84 -3.14 -11.75 2.98
C SER A 84 -4.41 -12.01 2.16
N THR A 85 -5.39 -12.72 2.71
CA THR A 85 -6.67 -12.99 2.04
C THR A 85 -7.33 -11.71 1.52
N LEU A 86 -7.27 -10.63 2.32
CA LEU A 86 -7.85 -9.34 1.98
C LEU A 86 -7.11 -8.63 0.83
N SER A 87 -5.83 -8.91 0.65
CA SER A 87 -5.01 -8.32 -0.41
C SER A 87 -5.07 -9.06 -1.75
N GLN A 88 -5.62 -10.27 -1.77
CA GLN A 88 -5.76 -11.08 -2.98
C GLN A 88 -7.01 -10.69 -3.79
N ALA A 89 -7.06 -11.14 -5.05
CA ALA A 89 -8.25 -11.05 -5.87
C ALA A 89 -9.44 -11.74 -5.16
N PRO A 90 -10.65 -11.18 -5.23
CA PRO A 90 -11.04 -9.96 -5.93
C PRO A 90 -10.92 -8.68 -5.09
N TYR A 91 -10.43 -8.73 -3.87
CA TYR A 91 -10.53 -7.63 -2.91
C TYR A 91 -9.44 -6.56 -3.09
N TYR A 92 -8.19 -6.96 -3.29
CA TYR A 92 -7.01 -6.10 -3.46
C TYR A 92 -6.84 -5.00 -2.39
N ASN A 93 -7.27 -5.22 -1.16
CA ASN A 93 -7.12 -4.25 -0.09
C ASN A 93 -5.76 -4.43 0.61
N TYR A 94 -4.75 -3.70 0.12
CA TYR A 94 -3.39 -3.81 0.63
C TYR A 94 -3.15 -3.10 1.95
N PHE A 95 -4.07 -2.24 2.38
CA PHE A 95 -3.89 -1.36 3.52
C PHE A 95 -4.84 -1.65 4.68
N GLY A 96 -5.67 -2.68 4.58
CA GLY A 96 -6.64 -3.01 5.61
C GLY A 96 -7.72 -1.95 5.83
N ILE A 97 -8.04 -1.15 4.83
CA ILE A 97 -8.99 -0.04 4.98
C ILE A 97 -10.41 -0.60 5.19
N LYS A 98 -11.02 -0.20 6.30
CA LYS A 98 -12.37 -0.61 6.72
C LYS A 98 -13.45 0.17 5.97
N GLY A 99 -14.67 -0.40 5.93
CA GLY A 99 -15.85 0.22 5.31
C GLY A 99 -16.16 -0.35 3.94
N ASP A 100 -16.77 0.46 3.08
CA ASP A 100 -17.06 0.11 1.70
C ASP A 100 -16.34 1.05 0.71
N TYR A 101 -16.17 0.58 -0.52
CA TYR A 101 -15.65 1.33 -1.64
C TYR A 101 -16.71 1.33 -2.74
N TYR A 102 -17.46 2.44 -2.86
CA TYR A 102 -18.61 2.58 -3.78
C TYR A 102 -19.62 1.42 -3.69
N GLY A 103 -19.94 1.00 -2.46
CA GLY A 103 -20.84 -0.12 -2.18
C GLY A 103 -20.18 -1.51 -2.19
N ASN A 104 -18.89 -1.60 -2.48
CA ASN A 104 -18.15 -2.86 -2.51
C ASN A 104 -17.36 -3.07 -1.20
N SER A 105 -17.68 -4.14 -0.49
CA SER A 105 -16.98 -4.53 0.73
C SER A 105 -16.96 -6.05 0.88
N VAL A 106 -16.08 -6.52 1.75
CA VAL A 106 -16.04 -7.90 2.22
C VAL A 106 -16.03 -7.91 3.74
N THR A 107 -16.83 -8.77 4.34
CA THR A 107 -16.81 -8.95 5.80
C THR A 107 -15.82 -10.04 6.15
N MET A 108 -14.88 -9.71 7.05
CA MET A 108 -13.88 -10.65 7.55
C MET A 108 -13.74 -10.52 9.06
N PRO A 109 -13.42 -11.61 9.78
CA PRO A 109 -13.06 -11.54 11.17
C PRO A 109 -11.76 -10.74 11.36
N THR A 110 -11.74 -9.93 12.40
CA THR A 110 -10.58 -9.15 12.83
C THR A 110 -10.53 -9.07 14.34
N TRP A 111 -9.31 -8.90 14.87
CA TRP A 111 -9.10 -8.74 16.29
C TRP A 111 -9.05 -7.25 16.64
N GLU A 112 -9.78 -6.86 17.65
CA GLU A 112 -9.80 -5.49 18.18
C GLU A 112 -9.36 -5.50 19.64
N ASP A 113 -8.77 -4.39 20.09
CA ASP A 113 -8.44 -4.13 21.49
C ASP A 113 -9.39 -3.05 22.03
N ASP A 114 -9.98 -3.28 23.21
CA ASP A 114 -10.89 -2.33 23.84
C ASP A 114 -10.16 -1.10 24.46
N GLY A 115 -8.84 -1.00 24.29
CA GLY A 115 -7.99 0.04 24.87
C GLY A 115 -7.57 -0.24 26.31
N THR A 116 -7.93 -1.41 26.87
CA THR A 116 -7.51 -1.89 28.19
C THR A 116 -6.59 -3.11 28.11
N GLY A 117 -6.30 -3.58 26.89
CA GLY A 117 -5.51 -4.78 26.62
C GLY A 117 -6.35 -6.05 26.48
N ASN A 118 -7.68 -5.94 26.50
CA ASN A 118 -8.55 -7.08 26.20
C ASN A 118 -8.77 -7.16 24.69
N VAL A 119 -8.36 -8.27 24.11
CA VAL A 119 -8.46 -8.54 22.66
C VAL A 119 -9.69 -9.40 22.41
N PHE A 120 -10.52 -9.03 21.44
CA PHE A 120 -11.70 -9.77 21.04
C PHE A 120 -11.86 -9.78 19.52
N GLU A 121 -12.50 -10.84 19.01
CA GLU A 121 -12.77 -10.99 17.58
C GLU A 121 -14.11 -10.39 17.22
N ILE A 122 -14.17 -9.65 16.11
CA ILE A 122 -15.39 -9.13 15.52
C ILE A 122 -15.39 -9.31 14.02
N ASP A 123 -16.57 -9.38 13.44
CA ASP A 123 -16.74 -9.27 11.99
C ASP A 123 -16.72 -7.79 11.57
N GLN A 124 -15.83 -7.44 10.66
CA GLN A 124 -15.64 -6.09 10.16
C GLN A 124 -15.75 -6.04 8.63
N ALA A 125 -16.46 -5.05 8.12
CA ALA A 125 -16.45 -4.76 6.69
C ALA A 125 -15.13 -4.08 6.29
N PHE A 126 -14.50 -4.59 5.24
CA PHE A 126 -13.32 -4.03 4.61
C PHE A 126 -13.62 -3.66 3.16
N ARG A 127 -13.02 -2.58 2.67
CA ARG A 127 -13.16 -2.13 1.28
C ARG A 127 -12.68 -3.20 0.32
N SER A 128 -13.42 -3.37 -0.80
CA SER A 128 -13.04 -4.28 -1.88
C SER A 128 -12.89 -3.45 -3.16
N TYR A 129 -11.70 -3.46 -3.75
CA TYR A 129 -11.34 -2.54 -4.83
C TYR A 129 -11.43 -3.16 -6.23
N GLY A 130 -11.43 -4.49 -6.32
CA GLY A 130 -11.42 -5.18 -7.62
C GLY A 130 -10.08 -5.07 -8.37
N THR A 131 -9.22 -4.11 -8.03
CA THR A 131 -7.90 -3.91 -8.65
C THR A 131 -6.87 -3.40 -7.65
N ALA A 132 -5.59 -3.70 -7.89
CA ALA A 132 -4.47 -3.18 -7.13
C ALA A 132 -4.41 -1.65 -7.15
N SER A 133 -4.64 -1.06 -8.32
CA SER A 133 -4.65 0.39 -8.53
C SER A 133 -5.72 1.09 -7.69
N GLY A 134 -6.95 0.54 -7.63
CA GLY A 134 -8.02 1.08 -6.79
C GLY A 134 -7.63 1.20 -5.33
N SER A 135 -6.92 0.18 -4.80
CA SER A 135 -6.39 0.19 -3.43
C SER A 135 -5.39 1.32 -3.20
N LEU A 136 -4.44 1.51 -4.12
CA LEU A 136 -3.40 2.54 -4.00
C LEU A 136 -4.00 3.97 -4.08
N TYR A 137 -4.93 4.20 -4.99
CA TYR A 137 -5.60 5.51 -5.12
C TYR A 137 -6.46 5.84 -3.91
N ASP A 138 -7.22 4.89 -3.40
CA ASP A 138 -8.08 5.12 -2.22
C ASP A 138 -7.25 5.36 -0.96
N TYR A 139 -6.12 4.64 -0.81
CA TYR A 139 -5.15 4.92 0.25
C TYR A 139 -4.60 6.36 0.12
N ALA A 140 -4.21 6.78 -1.08
CA ALA A 140 -3.70 8.13 -1.30
C ALA A 140 -4.76 9.20 -1.00
N ALA A 141 -6.01 8.98 -1.39
CA ALA A 141 -7.13 9.84 -1.06
C ALA A 141 -7.35 9.93 0.46
N LEU A 142 -7.24 8.81 1.19
CA LEU A 142 -7.31 8.78 2.65
C LEU A 142 -6.20 9.62 3.27
N LEU A 143 -4.95 9.42 2.85
CA LEU A 143 -3.79 10.16 3.38
C LEU A 143 -3.79 11.65 3.00
N SER A 144 -4.53 12.04 1.98
CA SER A 144 -4.69 13.45 1.57
C SER A 144 -5.68 14.23 2.44
N THR A 145 -6.33 13.58 3.43
CA THR A 145 -7.20 14.27 4.37
C THR A 145 -6.39 15.02 5.44
N ASP A 146 -6.95 16.10 5.99
CA ASP A 146 -6.31 16.92 7.02
C ASP A 146 -5.82 16.11 8.24
N THR A 147 -6.47 14.99 8.52
CA THR A 147 -6.07 14.07 9.59
C THR A 147 -4.63 13.59 9.43
N TYR A 148 -4.18 13.38 8.20
CA TYR A 148 -2.84 12.89 7.87
C TYR A 148 -1.89 13.96 7.36
N ALA A 149 -2.25 15.24 7.48
CA ALA A 149 -1.44 16.36 6.99
C ALA A 149 0.01 16.36 7.50
N GLY A 150 0.25 15.80 8.69
CA GLY A 150 1.61 15.63 9.24
C GLY A 150 2.50 14.66 8.44
N ALA A 151 1.93 13.82 7.57
CA ALA A 151 2.67 12.87 6.76
C ALA A 151 2.87 13.33 5.30
N TRP A 152 2.34 14.49 4.91
CA TRP A 152 2.51 15.01 3.54
C TRP A 152 3.95 15.43 3.26
N LYS A 153 4.43 15.20 2.03
CA LYS A 153 5.78 15.65 1.61
C LYS A 153 6.01 17.14 1.86
N SER A 154 5.01 17.98 1.64
CA SER A 154 5.10 19.42 1.87
C SER A 154 5.26 19.81 3.34
N ASN A 155 4.92 18.94 4.28
CA ASN A 155 4.93 19.18 5.71
C ASN A 155 6.04 18.41 6.45
N THR A 156 6.88 17.70 5.72
CA THR A 156 7.96 16.84 6.25
C THR A 156 9.27 17.13 5.54
N ASN A 157 10.40 16.82 6.17
CA ASN A 157 11.72 16.93 5.55
C ASN A 157 12.18 15.60 4.95
N SER A 158 11.57 14.49 5.36
CA SER A 158 11.93 13.13 4.94
C SER A 158 10.77 12.15 5.10
N TYR A 159 10.90 10.98 4.48
CA TYR A 159 9.95 9.86 4.72
C TYR A 159 9.91 9.46 6.20
N ALA A 160 11.01 9.63 6.95
CA ALA A 160 11.05 9.28 8.37
C ALA A 160 10.16 10.20 9.22
N ASP A 161 10.03 11.47 8.86
CA ASP A 161 9.07 12.39 9.50
C ASP A 161 7.63 11.94 9.19
N ALA A 162 7.37 11.52 7.95
CA ALA A 162 6.05 11.04 7.54
C ALA A 162 5.66 9.75 8.29
N THR A 163 6.57 8.77 8.40
CA THR A 163 6.30 7.53 9.15
C THR A 163 6.11 7.79 10.64
N ALA A 164 6.85 8.74 11.22
CA ALA A 164 6.66 9.18 12.59
C ALA A 164 5.26 9.79 12.80
N ALA A 165 4.80 10.62 11.86
CA ALA A 165 3.46 11.21 11.91
C ALA A 165 2.32 10.19 11.78
N LEU A 166 2.57 9.07 11.11
CA LEU A 166 1.60 7.97 11.00
C LEU A 166 1.52 7.12 12.27
N THR A 167 2.57 7.11 13.11
CA THR A 167 2.60 6.34 14.36
C THR A 167 1.59 6.92 15.36
N GLY A 168 0.72 6.08 15.90
CA GLY A 168 -0.36 6.48 16.80
C GLY A 168 -1.59 7.05 16.09
N LEU A 169 -1.48 7.37 14.79
CA LEU A 169 -2.57 7.91 13.98
C LEU A 169 -3.11 6.86 12.99
N TYR A 170 -2.24 6.26 12.19
CA TYR A 170 -2.58 5.18 11.26
C TYR A 170 -2.55 3.82 11.97
N ALA A 171 -1.53 3.55 12.75
CA ALA A 171 -1.38 2.37 13.57
C ALA A 171 -1.04 2.74 15.01
N THR A 172 -1.61 2.03 16.01
CA THR A 172 -1.33 2.22 17.44
C THR A 172 0.00 1.59 17.88
N ASP A 173 0.63 0.80 17.03
CA ASP A 173 1.93 0.20 17.27
C ASP A 173 3.00 1.30 17.43
N THR A 174 3.60 1.39 18.62
CA THR A 174 4.65 2.37 18.93
C THR A 174 5.92 2.19 18.11
N LEU A 175 6.14 1.02 17.51
CA LEU A 175 7.26 0.70 16.64
C LEU A 175 6.92 0.84 15.14
N TYR A 176 5.75 1.38 14.82
CA TYR A 176 5.26 1.45 13.44
C TYR A 176 6.23 2.17 12.50
N ALA A 177 6.67 3.38 12.86
CA ALA A 177 7.68 4.10 12.09
C ALA A 177 8.98 3.32 11.91
N THR A 178 9.46 2.65 12.96
CA THR A 178 10.69 1.84 12.91
C THR A 178 10.55 0.69 11.90
N LYS A 179 9.39 0.01 11.90
CA LYS A 179 9.12 -1.08 10.95
C LYS A 179 9.08 -0.56 9.51
N LEU A 180 8.36 0.54 9.26
CA LEU A 180 8.28 1.14 7.93
C LEU A 180 9.65 1.61 7.43
N ASN A 181 10.42 2.31 8.28
CA ASN A 181 11.76 2.78 7.92
C ASN A 181 12.69 1.63 7.59
N SER A 182 12.64 0.54 8.36
CA SER A 182 13.43 -0.67 8.08
C SER A 182 13.10 -1.28 6.72
N ILE A 183 11.81 -1.33 6.35
CA ILE A 183 11.37 -1.81 5.03
C ILE A 183 11.88 -0.87 3.93
N ILE A 184 11.71 0.44 4.10
CA ILE A 184 12.15 1.45 3.13
C ILE A 184 13.66 1.34 2.86
N GLU A 185 14.46 1.22 3.91
CA GLU A 185 15.91 1.09 3.83
C GLU A 185 16.34 -0.23 3.21
N THR A 186 15.74 -1.34 3.65
CA THR A 186 16.07 -2.70 3.18
C THR A 186 15.88 -2.86 1.68
N TYR A 187 14.81 -2.26 1.14
CA TYR A 187 14.45 -2.40 -0.28
C TYR A 187 14.79 -1.16 -1.12
N GLY A 188 15.43 -0.12 -0.54
CA GLY A 188 15.82 1.09 -1.27
C GLY A 188 14.64 1.86 -1.85
N LEU A 189 13.48 1.86 -1.15
CA LEU A 189 12.22 2.35 -1.70
C LEU A 189 12.19 3.86 -1.98
N THR A 190 13.14 4.63 -1.45
CA THR A 190 13.24 6.08 -1.71
C THR A 190 13.45 6.42 -3.19
N THR A 191 13.88 5.47 -4.00
CA THR A 191 13.97 5.63 -5.47
C THR A 191 12.61 5.91 -6.09
N TYR A 192 11.52 5.44 -5.48
CA TYR A 192 10.15 5.70 -5.92
C TYR A 192 9.62 7.07 -5.50
N ASP A 193 10.30 7.79 -4.59
CA ASP A 193 9.91 9.15 -4.18
C ASP A 193 10.28 10.22 -5.21
N GLN A 194 11.11 9.87 -6.18
CA GLN A 194 11.52 10.74 -7.28
C GLN A 194 10.67 10.47 -8.52
N PRO A 195 10.32 11.51 -9.29
CA PRO A 195 9.68 11.32 -10.57
C PRO A 195 10.61 10.53 -11.52
N LEU A 196 10.04 9.71 -12.39
CA LEU A 196 10.81 9.12 -13.47
C LEU A 196 11.18 10.22 -14.46
N TYR A 197 12.48 10.49 -14.56
CA TYR A 197 12.97 11.29 -15.67
C TYR A 197 13.05 10.41 -16.92
N THR A 198 12.54 10.90 -18.04
CA THR A 198 12.63 10.23 -19.35
C THR A 198 14.03 9.81 -19.73
N GLN A 199 15.05 10.45 -19.15
CA GLN A 199 16.45 10.14 -19.40
C GLN A 199 16.90 8.78 -18.83
N ASP A 200 16.30 8.32 -17.73
CA ASP A 200 16.62 7.01 -17.13
C ASP A 200 16.04 5.85 -17.97
N TYR A 201 14.94 6.10 -18.68
CA TYR A 201 14.36 5.17 -19.65
C TYR A 201 15.28 4.96 -20.88
N TYR A 202 15.96 6.01 -21.36
CA TYR A 202 16.91 5.90 -22.46
C TYR A 202 18.16 5.11 -22.07
N GLN A 203 18.60 5.17 -20.81
CA GLN A 203 19.77 4.44 -20.33
C GLN A 203 19.48 2.96 -20.01
N SER A 204 18.25 2.61 -19.62
CA SER A 204 17.87 1.23 -19.33
C SER A 204 17.68 0.35 -20.57
N GLY A 205 17.84 0.90 -21.78
CA GLY A 205 17.68 0.17 -23.04
C GLY A 205 16.24 -0.26 -23.37
N MET A 206 15.27 0.11 -22.55
CA MET A 206 13.86 -0.28 -22.75
C MET A 206 13.15 0.55 -23.84
N LEU A 207 13.76 1.64 -24.29
CA LEU A 207 13.13 2.58 -25.23
C LEU A 207 13.80 2.69 -26.59
N SER A 208 14.73 1.80 -26.94
CA SER A 208 15.57 2.05 -28.13
C SER A 208 14.99 1.63 -29.48
N SER A 209 13.84 0.99 -29.57
CA SER A 209 13.35 0.51 -30.88
C SER A 209 11.87 0.68 -31.21
N GLU A 210 10.99 1.09 -30.29
CA GLU A 210 9.54 1.08 -30.55
C GLU A 210 8.78 2.38 -30.25
N ILE A 211 9.44 3.45 -29.81
CA ILE A 211 8.75 4.71 -29.52
C ILE A 211 8.72 5.58 -30.78
N GLY A 212 7.60 5.48 -31.49
CA GLY A 212 7.16 6.55 -32.38
C GLY A 212 6.99 7.85 -31.56
N SER A 213 7.05 9.00 -32.23
CA SER A 213 7.01 10.36 -31.67
C SER A 213 5.71 10.72 -30.90
N GLY A 214 5.10 9.78 -30.18
CA GLY A 214 3.93 9.95 -29.35
C GLY A 214 4.29 10.22 -27.88
N GLU A 215 3.50 11.04 -27.23
CA GLU A 215 3.58 11.27 -25.79
C GLU A 215 3.17 9.99 -25.06
N TYR A 216 4.07 9.41 -24.26
CA TYR A 216 3.79 8.24 -23.43
C TYR A 216 3.49 8.71 -22.02
N VAL A 217 2.40 8.15 -21.46
CA VAL A 217 1.92 8.44 -20.12
C VAL A 217 1.79 7.16 -19.32
N TRP A 218 1.94 7.23 -18.00
CA TRP A 218 1.72 6.09 -17.15
C TRP A 218 0.25 5.69 -17.18
N ASN A 219 -0.03 4.48 -17.63
CA ASN A 219 -1.36 3.91 -17.65
C ASN A 219 -1.61 3.11 -16.36
N VAL A 220 -2.38 3.71 -15.47
CA VAL A 220 -2.70 3.15 -14.14
C VAL A 220 -3.47 1.84 -14.21
N HIS A 221 -4.19 1.61 -15.30
CA HIS A 221 -5.02 0.41 -15.49
C HIS A 221 -4.18 -0.80 -15.92
N ARG A 222 -3.06 -0.54 -16.59
CA ARG A 222 -2.16 -1.57 -17.11
C ARG A 222 -0.89 -1.72 -16.29
N GLY A 223 -0.59 -0.76 -15.40
CA GLY A 223 0.68 -0.71 -14.67
C GLY A 223 1.88 -0.59 -15.61
N ALA A 224 1.74 0.16 -16.72
CA ALA A 224 2.74 0.32 -17.75
C ALA A 224 2.62 1.68 -18.44
N TYR A 225 3.71 2.15 -19.06
CA TYR A 225 3.64 3.33 -19.93
C TYR A 225 2.96 2.97 -21.26
N THR A 226 1.95 3.76 -21.64
CA THR A 226 1.24 3.63 -22.92
C THR A 226 1.09 5.00 -23.57
N ASP A 227 0.73 5.03 -24.84
CA ASP A 227 0.34 6.27 -25.47
C ASP A 227 -0.98 6.83 -24.87
N VAL A 228 -1.19 8.15 -25.00
CA VAL A 228 -2.34 8.86 -24.43
C VAL A 228 -3.67 8.28 -24.92
N ALA A 229 -3.71 7.79 -26.17
CA ALA A 229 -4.94 7.22 -26.74
C ALA A 229 -5.31 5.90 -26.05
N THR A 230 -4.31 5.06 -25.75
CA THR A 230 -4.50 3.82 -25.01
C THR A 230 -4.99 4.09 -23.59
N LEU A 231 -4.42 5.07 -22.88
CA LEU A 231 -4.93 5.47 -21.54
C LEU A 231 -6.38 5.93 -21.63
N ALA A 232 -6.72 6.79 -22.59
CA ALA A 232 -8.08 7.28 -22.77
C ALA A 232 -9.09 6.15 -23.09
N GLN A 233 -8.67 5.11 -23.80
CA GLN A 233 -9.50 3.92 -24.04
C GLN A 233 -9.73 3.12 -22.76
N ASP A 234 -8.71 2.94 -21.94
CA ASP A 234 -8.81 2.22 -20.67
C ASP A 234 -9.69 3.00 -19.66
N ASP A 235 -9.56 4.33 -19.60
CA ASP A 235 -10.44 5.21 -18.82
C ASP A 235 -11.90 5.09 -19.25
N ALA A 236 -12.16 5.12 -20.57
CA ALA A 236 -13.50 4.99 -21.12
C ALA A 236 -14.11 3.60 -20.86
N TRP A 237 -13.30 2.54 -20.92
CA TRP A 237 -13.73 1.18 -20.60
C TRP A 237 -14.15 1.06 -19.13
N LEU A 238 -13.37 1.62 -18.21
CA LEU A 238 -13.71 1.61 -16.79
C LEU A 238 -14.95 2.43 -16.47
N ALA A 239 -15.12 3.61 -17.09
CA ALA A 239 -16.32 4.41 -16.96
C ALA A 239 -17.56 3.66 -17.45
N TYR A 240 -17.44 2.93 -18.57
CA TYR A 240 -18.51 2.10 -19.11
C TYR A 240 -18.87 0.93 -18.18
N THR A 241 -17.87 0.23 -17.64
CA THR A 241 -18.10 -0.95 -16.78
C THR A 241 -18.54 -0.58 -15.37
N SER A 242 -18.20 0.61 -14.87
CA SER A 242 -18.62 1.12 -13.54
C SER A 242 -19.96 1.86 -13.55
N GLY A 243 -20.41 2.34 -14.71
CA GLY A 243 -21.67 3.08 -14.86
C GLY A 243 -22.88 2.23 -15.23
N GLY A 244 -22.75 0.92 -15.34
CA GLY A 244 -23.76 -0.02 -15.82
C GLY A 244 -24.49 -0.81 -14.73
N GLN A 245 -24.81 -0.19 -13.57
CA GLN A 245 -25.77 -0.74 -12.58
C GLN A 245 -26.75 0.33 -12.16
#